data_b1c4b8d55ac23fb7facea141e546e6a6
#
_entry.id   b1c4b8d55ac23fb7facea141e546e6a6
#
_cell.length_a   1.000
_cell.length_b   1.000
_cell.length_c   1.000
_cell.angle_alpha   90.00
_cell.angle_beta   90.00
_cell.angle_gamma   90.00
#
_symmetry.space_group_name_H-M   'P 1'
#
loop_
_entity.id
_entity.type
_entity.pdbx_description
1 polymer ?
#
loop_
_entity_poly.entity_id
_entity_poly.type
_entity_poly.pdbx_seq_one_letter_code
_entity_poly.pdbx_strand_id
1 'polypeptide(L)'
;MKPITWIQLFILCAGIGQAWAVKAQDVRFLSQEKIDSLINPPLMKQGDEILRFEKTVQNIGTLTEDDAPRACSFTYTNVSKAPVVITRVRTTCGCTAADAYTGKVLPGETRTITLTYHPKNHPGTIDTNTFVYLSSSDK
;
A
#
# COMPACT_ATOMS: atom_id res chain seq x y z
N MET A 1 -29.45 -26.09 -64.20
CA MET A 1 -28.70 -26.55 -63.02
C MET A 1 -27.43 -25.75 -62.93
N LYS A 2 -27.35 -24.77 -62.01
CA LYS A 2 -26.14 -24.03 -61.78
C LYS A 2 -25.35 -24.74 -60.68
N PRO A 3 -24.05 -24.97 -60.86
CA PRO A 3 -23.27 -25.60 -59.81
C PRO A 3 -23.17 -24.66 -58.62
N ILE A 4 -23.60 -25.12 -57.48
CA ILE A 4 -23.36 -24.47 -56.21
C ILE A 4 -21.85 -24.53 -55.98
N THR A 5 -21.17 -23.39 -56.14
CA THR A 5 -19.73 -23.31 -55.98
C THR A 5 -19.38 -23.59 -54.52
N TRP A 6 -18.35 -24.36 -54.32
CA TRP A 6 -17.77 -24.75 -53.01
C TRP A 6 -17.50 -23.55 -52.07
N ILE A 7 -17.43 -22.37 -52.62
CA ILE A 7 -17.22 -21.11 -51.90
C ILE A 7 -18.41 -20.78 -50.98
N GLN A 8 -19.65 -21.12 -51.34
CA GLN A 8 -20.82 -20.85 -50.49
C GLN A 8 -20.91 -21.80 -49.30
N LEU A 9 -20.37 -23.02 -49.45
CA LEU A 9 -20.34 -23.96 -48.32
C LEU A 9 -19.29 -23.61 -47.26
N PHE A 10 -18.19 -22.95 -47.69
CA PHE A 10 -17.14 -22.49 -46.80
C PHE A 10 -17.59 -21.28 -45.95
N ILE A 11 -18.41 -20.37 -46.50
CA ILE A 11 -18.94 -19.21 -45.80
C ILE A 11 -19.95 -19.63 -44.75
N LEU A 12 -20.73 -20.68 -45.00
CA LEU A 12 -21.69 -21.22 -44.00
C LEU A 12 -20.95 -21.89 -42.81
N CYS A 13 -19.84 -22.58 -43.07
CA CYS A 13 -19.03 -23.16 -41.98
C CYS A 13 -18.28 -22.08 -41.18
N ALA A 14 -17.83 -21.01 -41.81
CA ALA A 14 -17.14 -19.92 -41.13
C ALA A 14 -18.08 -19.11 -40.21
N GLY A 15 -19.35 -19.01 -40.56
CA GLY A 15 -20.36 -18.31 -39.74
C GLY A 15 -20.74 -19.07 -38.46
N ILE A 16 -20.68 -20.40 -38.48
CA ILE A 16 -21.00 -21.20 -37.28
C ILE A 16 -19.80 -21.28 -36.33
N GLY A 17 -18.57 -21.21 -36.87
CA GLY A 17 -17.35 -21.22 -36.06
C GLY A 17 -17.12 -19.94 -35.25
N GLN A 18 -17.71 -18.82 -35.65
CA GLN A 18 -17.55 -17.55 -34.91
C GLN A 18 -18.49 -17.43 -33.70
N ALA A 19 -19.58 -18.17 -33.64
CA ALA A 19 -20.52 -18.12 -32.51
C ALA A 19 -19.97 -18.82 -31.24
N TRP A 20 -18.93 -19.65 -31.38
CA TRP A 20 -18.31 -20.37 -30.28
C TRP A 20 -16.97 -19.76 -29.83
N ALA A 21 -16.46 -18.79 -30.56
CA ALA A 21 -15.28 -18.02 -30.14
C ALA A 21 -15.64 -16.92 -29.11
N VAL A 22 -16.88 -16.93 -28.64
CA VAL A 22 -17.31 -16.03 -27.60
C VAL A 22 -16.78 -16.53 -26.28
N LYS A 23 -15.80 -15.78 -25.75
CA LYS A 23 -15.70 -15.55 -24.31
C LYS A 23 -14.74 -16.36 -23.49
N ALA A 24 -13.63 -16.74 -24.07
CA ALA A 24 -12.43 -16.91 -23.24
C ALA A 24 -11.78 -15.55 -22.86
N GLN A 25 -12.34 -14.42 -23.35
CA GLN A 25 -11.75 -13.09 -23.18
C GLN A 25 -12.40 -12.25 -22.06
N ASP A 26 -13.46 -12.75 -21.43
CA ASP A 26 -14.09 -12.04 -20.31
C ASP A 26 -13.59 -12.47 -18.92
N VAL A 27 -12.55 -13.29 -18.86
CA VAL A 27 -11.72 -13.36 -17.67
C VAL A 27 -10.85 -12.11 -17.69
N ARG A 28 -11.37 -11.01 -17.20
CA ARG A 28 -10.58 -9.82 -16.89
C ARG A 28 -9.62 -10.20 -15.79
N PHE A 29 -8.49 -10.75 -16.15
CA PHE A 29 -7.34 -10.72 -15.27
C PHE A 29 -7.12 -9.24 -14.95
N LEU A 30 -7.20 -8.91 -13.68
CA LEU A 30 -6.75 -7.59 -13.24
C LEU A 30 -5.37 -7.39 -13.86
N SER A 31 -5.20 -6.32 -14.63
CA SER A 31 -3.91 -6.04 -15.24
C SER A 31 -2.86 -6.02 -14.15
N GLN A 32 -1.65 -6.50 -14.44
CA GLN A 32 -0.55 -6.54 -13.49
C GLN A 32 -0.39 -5.18 -12.79
N GLU A 33 -0.58 -4.08 -13.50
CA GLU A 33 -0.60 -2.72 -12.95
C GLU A 33 -1.64 -2.52 -11.84
N LYS A 34 -2.80 -3.14 -11.97
CA LYS A 34 -3.87 -3.01 -10.99
C LYS A 34 -3.60 -3.89 -9.77
N ILE A 35 -2.97 -5.04 -9.97
CA ILE A 35 -2.51 -5.91 -8.90
C ILE A 35 -1.37 -5.22 -8.15
N ASP A 36 -0.39 -4.66 -8.84
CA ASP A 36 0.72 -3.93 -8.25
C ASP A 36 0.25 -2.68 -7.48
N SER A 37 -0.77 -1.98 -7.99
CA SER A 37 -1.39 -0.84 -7.31
C SER A 37 -2.16 -1.23 -6.04
N LEU A 38 -2.67 -2.46 -5.95
CA LEU A 38 -3.36 -2.98 -4.76
C LEU A 38 -2.38 -3.52 -3.71
N ILE A 39 -1.27 -4.11 -4.17
CA ILE A 39 -0.22 -4.68 -3.30
C ILE A 39 0.75 -3.59 -2.84
N ASN A 40 1.13 -2.72 -3.77
CA ASN A 40 1.99 -1.56 -3.54
C ASN A 40 1.21 -0.31 -3.95
N PRO A 41 0.42 0.30 -3.06
CA PRO A 41 -0.18 1.59 -3.37
C PRO A 41 0.94 2.54 -3.79
N PRO A 42 0.74 3.31 -4.88
CA PRO A 42 1.78 4.21 -5.38
C PRO A 42 2.25 5.08 -4.24
N LEU A 43 3.57 5.05 -3.98
CA LEU A 43 4.21 6.01 -3.09
C LEU A 43 3.73 7.39 -3.54
N MET A 44 3.11 8.14 -2.64
CA MET A 44 2.55 9.45 -2.94
C MET A 44 3.60 10.25 -3.69
N LYS A 45 3.23 10.74 -4.89
CA LYS A 45 4.10 11.61 -5.67
C LYS A 45 4.43 12.81 -4.79
N GLN A 46 5.67 13.26 -4.83
CA GLN A 46 6.26 14.33 -4.02
C GLN A 46 5.52 15.70 -4.06
N GLY A 47 4.31 15.77 -4.60
CA GLY A 47 3.44 16.94 -4.61
C GLY A 47 2.24 16.86 -3.66
N ASP A 48 1.93 15.68 -3.14
CA ASP A 48 0.74 15.44 -2.32
C ASP A 48 1.14 15.01 -0.89
N GLU A 49 2.14 15.69 -0.33
CA GLU A 49 2.54 15.45 1.05
C GLU A 49 1.39 15.84 1.99
N ILE A 50 0.80 14.85 2.62
CA ILE A 50 -0.29 15.03 3.58
C ILE A 50 0.27 15.22 4.99
N LEU A 51 1.23 14.36 5.36
CA LEU A 51 1.93 14.45 6.64
C LEU A 51 3.40 14.70 6.38
N ARG A 52 3.92 15.75 6.97
CA ARG A 52 5.35 16.05 6.96
C ARG A 52 5.98 15.60 8.26
N PHE A 53 6.95 14.70 8.17
CA PHE A 53 7.76 14.25 9.29
C PHE A 53 9.01 15.12 9.43
N GLU A 54 9.34 15.51 10.68
CA GLU A 54 10.60 16.22 10.96
C GLU A 54 11.82 15.35 10.69
N LYS A 55 11.68 14.04 11.00
CA LYS A 55 12.68 13.00 10.74
C LYS A 55 11.97 11.75 10.24
N THR A 56 12.52 11.12 9.21
CA THR A 56 11.98 9.87 8.63
C THR A 56 12.81 8.66 9.00
N VAL A 57 14.03 8.86 9.48
CA VAL A 57 14.96 7.81 9.92
C VAL A 57 15.55 8.18 11.26
N GLN A 58 15.62 7.22 12.17
CA GLN A 58 16.30 7.37 13.44
C GLN A 58 17.10 6.12 13.77
N ASN A 59 18.39 6.31 14.04
CA ASN A 59 19.26 5.26 14.53
C ASN A 59 19.21 5.24 16.05
N ILE A 60 18.85 4.10 16.62
CA ILE A 60 18.76 3.90 18.08
C ILE A 60 20.07 3.35 18.69
N GLY A 61 21.11 3.14 17.86
CA GLY A 61 22.42 2.66 18.31
C GLY A 61 22.47 1.14 18.47
N THR A 62 23.53 0.69 19.09
CA THR A 62 23.75 -0.74 19.41
C THR A 62 23.13 -1.06 20.76
N LEU A 63 22.39 -2.15 20.82
CA LEU A 63 21.75 -2.66 22.02
C LEU A 63 22.15 -4.13 22.21
N THR A 64 22.20 -4.58 23.45
CA THR A 64 22.31 -6.00 23.82
C THR A 64 20.92 -6.56 24.10
N GLU A 65 20.78 -7.88 24.13
CA GLU A 65 19.51 -8.53 24.42
C GLU A 65 19.00 -8.26 25.86
N ASP A 66 19.91 -7.92 26.77
CA ASP A 66 19.61 -7.62 28.17
C ASP A 66 19.28 -6.12 28.40
N ASP A 67 19.44 -5.28 27.37
CA ASP A 67 19.11 -3.88 27.50
C ASP A 67 17.60 -3.65 27.63
N ALA A 68 17.24 -2.60 28.36
CA ALA A 68 15.87 -2.16 28.44
C ALA A 68 15.32 -1.74 27.06
N PRO A 69 14.02 -1.88 26.84
CA PRO A 69 13.39 -1.38 25.61
C PRO A 69 13.75 0.07 25.34
N ARG A 70 14.06 0.38 24.08
CA ARG A 70 14.44 1.73 23.67
C ARG A 70 13.35 2.38 22.84
N ALA A 71 12.88 3.54 23.30
CA ALA A 71 11.89 4.34 22.58
C ALA A 71 12.54 5.37 21.68
N CYS A 72 11.94 5.61 20.52
CA CYS A 72 12.23 6.72 19.63
C CYS A 72 10.93 7.38 19.16
N SER A 73 10.97 8.68 18.91
CA SER A 73 9.78 9.45 18.59
C SER A 73 9.92 10.16 17.25
N PHE A 74 8.85 10.12 16.47
CA PHE A 74 8.73 10.76 15.16
C PHE A 74 7.61 11.79 15.21
N THR A 75 7.97 13.04 15.12
CA THR A 75 7.02 14.16 15.06
C THR A 75 6.58 14.38 13.62
N TYR A 76 5.29 14.57 13.41
CA TYR A 76 4.70 14.87 12.12
C TYR A 76 3.66 15.96 12.22
N THR A 77 3.48 16.69 11.12
CA THR A 77 2.50 17.77 10.97
C THR A 77 1.62 17.50 9.77
N ASN A 78 0.31 17.69 9.91
CA ASN A 78 -0.59 17.67 8.76
C ASN A 78 -0.38 18.95 7.94
N VAL A 79 0.28 18.83 6.79
CA VAL A 79 0.55 19.96 5.88
C VAL A 79 -0.49 20.09 4.78
N SER A 80 -1.47 19.20 4.74
CA SER A 80 -2.58 19.28 3.80
C SER A 80 -3.59 20.37 4.21
N LYS A 81 -4.45 20.74 3.27
CA LYS A 81 -5.50 21.75 3.49
C LYS A 81 -6.75 21.16 4.14
N ALA A 82 -6.83 19.84 4.27
CA ALA A 82 -7.98 19.12 4.80
C ALA A 82 -7.60 18.29 6.04
N PRO A 83 -8.56 18.02 6.94
CA PRO A 83 -8.34 17.09 8.02
C PRO A 83 -8.08 15.68 7.47
N VAL A 84 -7.16 14.96 8.08
CA VAL A 84 -6.88 13.55 7.77
C VAL A 84 -7.16 12.70 9.01
N VAL A 85 -7.51 11.44 8.78
CA VAL A 85 -7.71 10.48 9.86
C VAL A 85 -6.62 9.42 9.80
N ILE A 86 -5.86 9.28 10.87
CA ILE A 86 -4.94 8.16 11.03
C ILE A 86 -5.76 6.97 11.50
N THR A 87 -5.87 5.97 10.64
CA THR A 87 -6.67 4.77 10.92
C THR A 87 -5.85 3.70 11.62
N ARG A 88 -4.56 3.62 11.31
CA ARG A 88 -3.67 2.61 11.88
C ARG A 88 -2.20 2.96 11.67
N VAL A 89 -1.35 2.50 12.59
CA VAL A 89 0.10 2.47 12.43
C VAL A 89 0.59 1.03 12.57
N ARG A 90 1.48 0.58 11.69
CA ARG A 90 2.06 -0.77 11.73
C ARG A 90 3.56 -0.71 11.52
N THR A 91 4.28 -1.59 12.21
CA THR A 91 5.70 -1.84 12.03
C THR A 91 5.94 -3.15 11.28
N THR A 92 7.05 -3.28 10.57
CA THR A 92 7.43 -4.52 9.86
C THR A 92 7.97 -5.59 10.81
N CYS A 93 8.47 -5.20 11.97
CA CYS A 93 9.00 -6.12 12.99
C CYS A 93 8.05 -6.19 14.18
N GLY A 94 7.75 -7.41 14.65
CA GLY A 94 7.07 -7.64 15.92
C GLY A 94 7.87 -7.23 17.16
N CYS A 95 9.18 -6.97 16.99
CA CYS A 95 10.08 -6.45 18.01
C CYS A 95 9.87 -4.96 18.32
N THR A 96 9.07 -4.26 17.53
CA THR A 96 8.81 -2.82 17.68
C THR A 96 7.33 -2.58 17.89
N ALA A 97 6.98 -2.05 19.04
CA ALA A 97 5.64 -1.57 19.34
C ALA A 97 5.49 -0.10 18.88
N ALA A 98 4.36 0.21 18.26
CA ALA A 98 4.02 1.57 17.89
C ALA A 98 2.92 2.12 18.81
N ASP A 99 3.21 3.21 19.49
CA ASP A 99 2.23 4.03 20.19
C ASP A 99 1.99 5.30 19.38
N ALA A 100 0.80 5.40 18.82
CA ALA A 100 0.43 6.48 17.93
C ALA A 100 -1.02 6.89 18.13
N TYR A 101 -1.25 8.17 18.04
CA TYR A 101 -2.61 8.69 18.00
C TYR A 101 -3.33 8.16 16.74
N THR A 102 -4.47 7.51 16.96
CA THR A 102 -5.41 7.15 15.91
C THR A 102 -6.61 8.08 15.99
N GLY A 103 -6.92 8.76 14.91
CA GLY A 103 -8.00 9.73 14.86
C GLY A 103 -7.74 10.86 13.90
N LYS A 104 -8.55 11.91 14.04
CA LYS A 104 -8.55 13.07 13.15
C LYS A 104 -7.42 14.04 13.52
N VAL A 105 -6.63 14.41 12.53
CA VAL A 105 -5.54 15.40 12.62
C VAL A 105 -5.90 16.58 11.72
N LEU A 106 -6.05 17.75 12.32
CA LEU A 106 -6.43 18.97 11.61
C LEU A 106 -5.27 19.54 10.80
N PRO A 107 -5.54 20.36 9.76
CA PRO A 107 -4.49 21.10 9.05
C PRO A 107 -3.61 21.90 10.00
N GLY A 108 -2.29 21.77 9.86
CA GLY A 108 -1.31 22.44 10.72
C GLY A 108 -1.12 21.79 12.11
N GLU A 109 -1.89 20.78 12.44
CA GLU A 109 -1.76 20.07 13.71
C GLU A 109 -0.52 19.15 13.68
N THR A 110 0.24 19.21 14.78
CA THR A 110 1.45 18.40 14.98
C THR A 110 1.18 17.31 16.02
N ARG A 111 1.62 16.09 15.73
CA ARG A 111 1.50 14.91 16.59
C ARG A 111 2.79 14.09 16.57
N THR A 112 2.90 13.13 17.47
CA THR A 112 4.06 12.28 17.63
C THR A 112 3.66 10.80 17.58
N ILE A 113 4.48 10.00 16.91
CA ILE A 113 4.44 8.54 16.96
C ILE A 113 5.65 8.10 17.77
N THR A 114 5.43 7.30 18.80
CA THR A 114 6.50 6.70 19.60
C THR A 114 6.66 5.24 19.22
N LEU A 115 7.86 4.85 18.84
CA LEU A 115 8.21 3.47 18.56
C LEU A 115 9.09 2.96 19.69
N THR A 116 8.72 1.82 20.27
CA THR A 116 9.49 1.15 21.32
C THR A 116 10.04 -0.16 20.80
N TYR A 117 11.36 -0.25 20.69
CA TYR A 117 12.08 -1.44 20.29
C TYR A 117 12.42 -2.30 21.51
N HIS A 118 12.15 -3.61 21.40
CA HIS A 118 12.45 -4.62 22.40
C HIS A 118 13.58 -5.52 21.87
N PRO A 119 14.81 -5.45 22.44
CA PRO A 119 15.98 -6.12 21.88
C PRO A 119 16.01 -7.63 22.12
N LYS A 120 15.25 -8.13 23.08
CA LYS A 120 15.29 -9.53 23.50
C LYS A 120 14.96 -10.50 22.36
N ASN A 121 15.84 -11.50 22.15
CA ASN A 121 15.73 -12.52 21.08
C ASN A 121 15.79 -11.96 19.65
N HIS A 122 16.44 -10.81 19.46
CA HIS A 122 16.61 -10.18 18.15
C HIS A 122 18.08 -9.81 17.88
N PRO A 123 18.97 -10.81 17.70
CA PRO A 123 20.39 -10.56 17.41
C PRO A 123 20.57 -10.04 15.98
N GLY A 124 21.61 -9.24 15.80
CA GLY A 124 22.03 -8.73 14.47
C GLY A 124 21.54 -7.33 14.18
N THR A 125 21.69 -6.93 12.92
CA THR A 125 21.24 -5.62 12.44
C THR A 125 19.74 -5.66 12.17
N ILE A 126 19.00 -4.76 12.81
CA ILE A 126 17.55 -4.67 12.67
C ILE A 126 17.18 -3.38 11.96
N ASP A 127 16.47 -3.52 10.85
CA ASP A 127 15.84 -2.44 10.09
C ASP A 127 14.33 -2.57 10.19
N THR A 128 13.65 -1.55 10.70
CA THR A 128 12.19 -1.58 10.89
C THR A 128 11.55 -0.41 10.17
N ASN A 129 10.63 -0.71 9.28
CA ASN A 129 9.78 0.28 8.63
C ASN A 129 8.46 0.42 9.37
N THR A 130 7.96 1.66 9.44
CA THR A 130 6.66 1.98 10.03
C THR A 130 5.75 2.56 8.98
N PHE A 131 4.56 1.99 8.87
CA PHE A 131 3.52 2.40 7.92
C PHE A 131 2.41 3.12 8.67
N VAL A 132 2.10 4.34 8.24
CA VAL A 132 0.97 5.13 8.73
C VAL A 132 -0.14 5.09 7.71
N TYR A 133 -1.29 4.57 8.08
CA TYR A 133 -2.46 4.44 7.22
C TYR A 133 -3.39 5.62 7.45
N LEU A 134 -3.70 6.32 6.38
CA LEU A 134 -4.55 7.49 6.38
C LEU A 134 -5.89 7.19 5.69
N SER A 135 -6.94 7.87 6.14
CA SER A 135 -8.21 7.99 5.44
C SER A 135 -8.52 9.46 5.26
N SER A 136 -9.03 9.85 4.10
CA SER A 136 -9.56 11.20 3.91
C SER A 136 -10.85 11.36 4.71
N SER A 137 -11.04 12.53 5.33
CA SER A 137 -12.25 12.83 6.10
C SER A 137 -13.39 13.38 5.24
N ASP A 138 -13.21 13.38 3.91
CA ASP A 138 -14.23 13.87 2.97
C ASP A 138 -15.30 12.79 2.73
N LYS A 139 -16.16 12.62 3.72
CA LYS A 139 -17.53 12.07 3.58
C LYS A 139 -18.42 12.64 4.67
#